data_51345224b4ea99e7d3662d83c82081e8
#
_entry.id   51345224b4ea99e7d3662d83c82081e8
#
_cell.length_a   1.000
_cell.length_b   1.000
_cell.length_c   1.000
_cell.angle_alpha   90.00
_cell.angle_beta   90.00
_cell.angle_gamma   90.00
#
_symmetry.space_group_name_H-M   'P 1'
#
loop_
_entity.id
_entity.type
_entity.pdbx_description
1 polymer ?
#
loop_
_entity_poly.entity_id
_entity_poly.type
_entity_poly.pdbx_seq_one_letter_code
_entity_poly.pdbx_strand_id
1 'polypeptide(L)'
;MVNIFWATSDYENSVLDEHGNFIEEGYRYDDEIKPEHITGRFRRIVMPRVLKDKQAQLDRTKDKAEVFTPSWVCNAQNNLIDENWFGRKDVFNREVTNEDGTHSWIPTEGKIQFPEGNKQKTWKKYVVDNCMEITCGEAPYLVSRYDTTTGQPIPISHRIGILDRKMRVINENVETEKEWYDMAEKAFKHTYGYEWQGDNLLLAREALLYTYIEYFMDKFNPKDADGNYIKDADGNLRVPTRNKIINAARWISWNLWQMDGIKMVVPDSCDKVYETDLFGETTKKQCPACIKGETNGHIGVKCIIRDWNLKKPKDWQPSPGEDPKSQPWQKIEFRSLFRSNQKETEDDEI
;
A
#
# COMPACT_ATOMS: atom_id res chain seq x y z
N MET A 1 10.74 13.22 3.30
CA MET A 1 9.90 12.02 3.03
C MET A 1 9.85 11.65 1.55
N VAL A 2 10.11 12.60 0.66
CA VAL A 2 10.04 12.40 -0.79
C VAL A 2 11.21 11.55 -1.30
N ASN A 3 12.38 11.66 -0.72
CA ASN A 3 13.62 11.06 -1.22
C ASN A 3 13.79 9.55 -0.96
N ILE A 4 12.82 8.91 -0.34
CA ILE A 4 12.94 7.51 0.10
C ILE A 4 12.23 6.53 -0.87
N PHE A 5 11.58 7.05 -1.91
CA PHE A 5 10.82 6.25 -2.86
C PHE A 5 11.67 5.48 -3.87
N TRP A 6 12.90 5.90 -4.05
CA TRP A 6 13.77 5.42 -5.09
C TRP A 6 14.83 4.42 -4.63
N ALA A 7 14.70 3.85 -3.43
CA ALA A 7 15.61 2.81 -2.97
C ALA A 7 15.44 1.51 -3.77
N THR A 8 15.60 1.62 -5.08
CA THR A 8 15.56 0.49 -6.02
C THR A 8 16.61 0.74 -7.10
N SER A 9 17.34 -0.32 -7.46
CA SER A 9 18.36 -0.26 -8.50
C SER A 9 17.83 0.08 -9.89
N ASP A 10 16.53 -0.03 -10.12
CA ASP A 10 15.91 0.29 -11.42
C ASP A 10 16.01 1.79 -11.75
N TYR A 11 16.29 2.62 -10.77
CA TYR A 11 16.38 4.07 -10.89
C TYR A 11 17.81 4.62 -10.79
N GLU A 12 18.76 3.80 -10.36
CA GLU A 12 20.17 4.18 -10.29
C GLU A 12 20.90 4.05 -11.64
N ASN A 13 20.19 3.73 -12.71
CA ASN A 13 20.79 3.43 -14.00
C ASN A 13 21.09 4.70 -14.78
N SER A 14 22.33 5.08 -14.77
CA SER A 14 22.93 5.89 -15.84
C SER A 14 23.05 5.02 -17.08
N VAL A 15 22.46 5.45 -18.18
CA VAL A 15 22.68 4.77 -19.47
C VAL A 15 24.06 5.22 -19.97
N LEU A 16 24.98 4.25 -20.07
CA LEU A 16 26.30 4.47 -20.62
C LEU A 16 26.31 4.08 -22.10
N ASP A 17 27.07 4.81 -22.93
CA ASP A 17 27.38 4.39 -24.28
C ASP A 17 28.43 3.25 -24.29
N GLU A 18 28.75 2.74 -25.49
CA GLU A 18 29.74 1.69 -25.68
C GLU A 18 31.19 2.09 -25.27
N HIS A 19 31.39 3.37 -24.97
CA HIS A 19 32.67 3.94 -24.51
C HIS A 19 32.67 4.26 -23.01
N GLY A 20 31.56 3.96 -22.30
CA GLY A 20 31.42 4.24 -20.87
C GLY A 20 31.07 5.69 -20.54
N ASN A 21 30.67 6.52 -21.54
CA ASN A 21 30.21 7.87 -21.29
C ASN A 21 28.71 7.87 -20.98
N PHE A 22 28.27 8.77 -20.10
CA PHE A 22 26.87 8.95 -19.80
C PHE A 22 26.10 9.51 -21.01
N ILE A 23 25.17 8.72 -21.55
CA ILE A 23 24.21 9.17 -22.57
C ILE A 23 23.02 9.85 -21.90
N GLU A 24 22.59 9.34 -20.75
CA GLU A 24 21.53 9.90 -19.94
C GLU A 24 21.90 9.81 -18.46
N GLU A 25 21.66 10.90 -17.71
CA GLU A 25 21.74 10.84 -16.26
C GLU A 25 20.54 10.03 -15.76
N GLY A 26 20.82 8.89 -15.15
CA GLY A 26 19.83 8.13 -14.37
C GLY A 26 19.53 8.83 -13.04
N TYR A 27 18.60 8.28 -12.29
CA TYR A 27 18.28 8.79 -10.95
C TYR A 27 19.16 8.11 -9.93
N ARG A 28 19.62 8.88 -8.96
CA ARG A 28 20.37 8.38 -7.82
C ARG A 28 19.42 8.07 -6.66
N TYR A 29 19.86 7.23 -5.75
CA TYR A 29 19.13 6.86 -4.54
C TYR A 29 18.60 8.07 -3.74
N ASP A 30 19.35 9.15 -3.69
CA ASP A 30 19.08 10.38 -2.93
C ASP A 30 18.45 11.51 -3.78
N ASP A 31 18.21 11.28 -5.06
CA ASP A 31 17.54 12.26 -5.90
C ASP A 31 16.07 12.46 -5.47
N GLU A 32 15.62 13.71 -5.59
CA GLU A 32 14.23 14.04 -5.32
C GLU A 32 13.32 13.46 -6.43
N ILE A 33 12.23 12.80 -6.05
CA ILE A 33 11.23 12.31 -7.00
C ILE A 33 10.49 13.48 -7.63
N LYS A 34 10.62 13.64 -8.95
CA LYS A 34 9.92 14.66 -9.73
C LYS A 34 9.04 14.01 -10.81
N PRO A 35 7.94 14.66 -11.22
CA PRO A 35 7.07 14.12 -12.26
C PRO A 35 7.80 13.78 -13.56
N GLU A 36 8.78 14.57 -13.97
CA GLU A 36 9.61 14.34 -15.17
C GLU A 36 10.40 13.03 -15.11
N HIS A 37 10.67 12.53 -13.92
CA HIS A 37 11.40 11.28 -13.69
C HIS A 37 10.58 10.03 -13.99
N ILE A 38 9.26 10.13 -14.02
CA ILE A 38 8.34 9.01 -14.24
C ILE A 38 7.35 9.25 -15.38
N THR A 39 7.53 10.34 -16.12
CA THR A 39 6.65 10.71 -17.24
C THR A 39 7.45 10.91 -18.52
N GLY A 40 6.79 11.21 -19.63
CA GLY A 40 7.42 11.47 -20.91
C GLY A 40 8.22 10.25 -21.41
N ARG A 41 9.50 10.44 -21.67
CA ARG A 41 10.42 9.37 -22.13
C ARG A 41 10.64 8.29 -21.06
N PHE A 42 10.54 8.64 -19.79
CA PHE A 42 10.73 7.76 -18.64
C PHE A 42 9.47 7.05 -18.18
N ARG A 43 8.33 7.22 -18.85
CA ARG A 43 7.03 6.62 -18.49
C ARG A 43 7.01 5.09 -18.34
N ARG A 44 8.05 4.40 -18.79
CA ARG A 44 8.18 2.93 -18.70
C ARG A 44 9.14 2.46 -17.62
N ILE A 45 9.76 3.36 -16.88
CA ILE A 45 10.66 2.99 -15.78
C ILE A 45 9.88 2.28 -14.69
N VAL A 46 8.73 2.83 -14.30
CA VAL A 46 7.79 2.19 -13.39
C VAL A 46 6.72 1.48 -14.21
N MET A 47 6.72 0.16 -14.17
CA MET A 47 5.69 -0.65 -14.84
C MET A 47 5.40 -1.92 -14.03
N PRO A 48 4.16 -2.43 -14.06
CA PRO A 48 3.80 -3.71 -13.48
C PRO A 48 4.76 -4.81 -13.95
N ARG A 49 5.10 -5.74 -13.05
CA ARG A 49 6.01 -6.85 -13.36
C ARG A 49 5.60 -7.61 -14.60
N VAL A 50 4.30 -7.85 -14.75
CA VAL A 50 3.73 -8.60 -15.88
C VAL A 50 4.01 -7.96 -17.24
N LEU A 51 4.28 -6.64 -17.28
CA LEU A 51 4.62 -5.90 -18.50
C LEU A 51 6.13 -5.85 -18.76
N LYS A 52 6.97 -6.26 -17.80
CA LYS A 52 8.42 -6.38 -17.99
C LYS A 52 8.71 -7.60 -18.86
N ASP A 53 9.81 -7.58 -19.61
CA ASP A 53 10.22 -8.74 -20.38
C ASP A 53 10.61 -9.93 -19.47
N LYS A 54 10.66 -11.14 -20.05
CA LYS A 54 10.91 -12.37 -19.26
C LYS A 54 12.27 -12.37 -18.58
N GLN A 55 13.30 -11.78 -19.20
CA GLN A 55 14.62 -11.72 -18.60
C GLN A 55 14.62 -10.81 -17.38
N ALA A 56 14.05 -9.61 -17.50
CA ALA A 56 13.91 -8.69 -16.39
C ALA A 56 13.07 -9.29 -15.22
N GLN A 57 12.01 -10.06 -15.53
CA GLN A 57 11.26 -10.78 -14.50
C GLN A 57 12.09 -11.85 -13.78
N LEU A 58 12.92 -12.61 -14.51
CA LEU A 58 13.79 -13.63 -13.92
C LEU A 58 14.90 -13.01 -13.06
N ASP A 59 15.52 -11.93 -13.52
CA ASP A 59 16.57 -11.23 -12.79
C ASP A 59 15.98 -10.65 -11.49
N ARG A 60 14.82 -10.02 -11.53
CA ARG A 60 14.14 -9.53 -10.32
C ARG A 60 13.73 -10.65 -9.36
N THR A 61 13.30 -11.80 -9.87
CA THR A 61 13.04 -12.97 -9.01
C THR A 61 14.31 -13.46 -8.33
N LYS A 62 15.41 -13.53 -9.07
CA LYS A 62 16.70 -14.03 -8.57
C LYS A 62 17.37 -13.03 -7.61
N ASP A 63 17.44 -11.75 -7.98
CA ASP A 63 18.24 -10.76 -7.28
C ASP A 63 17.45 -9.99 -6.22
N LYS A 64 16.12 -9.90 -6.36
CA LYS A 64 15.22 -9.14 -5.51
C LYS A 64 14.21 -10.01 -4.77
N ALA A 65 14.22 -11.33 -4.97
CA ALA A 65 13.23 -12.27 -4.44
C ALA A 65 11.77 -11.87 -4.78
N GLU A 66 11.57 -11.20 -5.91
CA GLU A 66 10.28 -10.71 -6.35
C GLU A 66 9.44 -11.85 -6.91
N VAL A 67 8.51 -12.35 -6.11
CA VAL A 67 7.56 -13.39 -6.51
C VAL A 67 6.15 -12.85 -6.33
N PHE A 68 5.37 -12.84 -7.42
CA PHE A 68 3.97 -12.41 -7.35
C PHE A 68 3.03 -13.61 -7.19
N THR A 69 2.05 -13.41 -6.35
CA THR A 69 1.07 -14.44 -6.00
C THR A 69 -0.13 -14.33 -6.93
N PRO A 70 -0.57 -15.44 -7.58
CA PRO A 70 -1.78 -15.44 -8.39
C PRO A 70 -3.01 -14.97 -7.59
N SER A 71 -3.93 -14.28 -8.25
CA SER A 71 -5.11 -13.71 -7.58
C SER A 71 -5.97 -14.75 -6.88
N TRP A 72 -6.05 -15.98 -7.39
CA TRP A 72 -6.82 -17.03 -6.73
C TRP A 72 -6.21 -17.44 -5.37
N VAL A 73 -4.88 -17.40 -5.21
CA VAL A 73 -4.19 -17.64 -3.93
C VAL A 73 -4.46 -16.48 -2.97
N CYS A 74 -4.33 -15.23 -3.47
CA CYS A 74 -4.66 -14.04 -2.67
C CYS A 74 -6.12 -14.11 -2.19
N ASN A 75 -7.03 -14.56 -3.06
CA ASN A 75 -8.44 -14.73 -2.71
C ASN A 75 -8.63 -15.76 -1.60
N ALA A 76 -8.01 -16.94 -1.73
CA ALA A 76 -8.12 -18.01 -0.73
C ALA A 76 -7.65 -17.54 0.64
N GLN A 77 -6.53 -16.83 0.71
CA GLN A 77 -6.00 -16.31 1.98
C GLN A 77 -6.89 -15.20 2.56
N ASN A 78 -7.40 -14.30 1.73
CA ASN A 78 -8.34 -13.26 2.15
C ASN A 78 -9.67 -13.87 2.62
N ASN A 79 -10.12 -14.98 2.02
CA ASN A 79 -11.29 -15.71 2.47
C ASN A 79 -11.10 -16.30 3.87
N LEU A 80 -9.91 -16.79 4.23
CA LEU A 80 -9.61 -17.25 5.59
C LEU A 80 -9.69 -16.13 6.62
N ILE A 81 -9.23 -14.92 6.27
CA ILE A 81 -9.34 -13.73 7.13
C ILE A 81 -10.82 -13.42 7.38
N ASP A 82 -11.63 -13.40 6.32
CA ASP A 82 -13.07 -13.13 6.46
C ASP A 82 -13.82 -14.26 7.17
N GLU A 83 -13.48 -15.52 6.91
CA GLU A 83 -14.05 -16.66 7.65
C GLU A 83 -13.85 -16.48 9.16
N ASN A 84 -12.64 -16.10 9.57
CA ASN A 84 -12.34 -15.83 10.98
C ASN A 84 -13.14 -14.62 11.52
N TRP A 85 -13.23 -13.54 10.72
CA TRP A 85 -13.95 -12.35 11.13
C TRP A 85 -15.46 -12.59 11.21
N PHE A 86 -16.07 -13.21 10.22
CA PHE A 86 -17.53 -13.44 10.13
C PHE A 86 -18.00 -14.69 10.86
N GLY A 87 -17.11 -15.67 11.11
CA GLY A 87 -17.46 -16.98 11.65
C GLY A 87 -18.15 -17.90 10.63
N ARG A 88 -18.04 -17.61 9.35
CA ARG A 88 -18.60 -18.42 8.26
C ARG A 88 -17.78 -18.28 6.97
N LYS A 89 -17.84 -19.30 6.13
CA LYS A 89 -17.23 -19.32 4.77
C LYS A 89 -18.04 -18.57 3.74
N ASP A 90 -17.42 -18.38 2.57
CA ASP A 90 -18.07 -17.86 1.37
C ASP A 90 -18.75 -16.49 1.56
N VAL A 91 -18.10 -15.60 2.31
CA VAL A 91 -18.66 -14.29 2.65
C VAL A 91 -18.76 -13.40 1.42
N PHE A 92 -17.63 -13.17 0.74
CA PHE A 92 -17.55 -12.28 -0.43
C PHE A 92 -17.58 -13.03 -1.76
N ASN A 93 -17.13 -14.27 -1.76
CA ASN A 93 -17.13 -15.16 -2.91
C ASN A 93 -16.97 -16.62 -2.48
N ARG A 94 -17.25 -17.52 -3.42
CA ARG A 94 -17.01 -18.96 -3.29
C ARG A 94 -15.91 -19.36 -4.27
N GLU A 95 -14.89 -20.05 -3.77
CA GLU A 95 -13.81 -20.59 -4.58
C GLU A 95 -14.29 -21.73 -5.46
N VAL A 96 -13.75 -21.81 -6.67
CA VAL A 96 -14.09 -22.84 -7.68
C VAL A 96 -12.81 -23.40 -8.28
N THR A 97 -12.75 -24.71 -8.36
CA THR A 97 -11.77 -25.41 -9.20
C THR A 97 -12.47 -25.84 -10.47
N ASN A 98 -11.99 -25.36 -11.60
CA ASN A 98 -12.56 -25.68 -12.91
C ASN A 98 -12.16 -27.11 -13.36
N GLU A 99 -12.82 -27.63 -14.38
CA GLU A 99 -12.59 -28.98 -14.90
C GLU A 99 -11.15 -29.17 -15.43
N ASP A 100 -10.53 -28.13 -15.93
CA ASP A 100 -9.13 -28.11 -16.39
C ASP A 100 -8.09 -27.96 -15.26
N GLY A 101 -8.54 -27.94 -13.99
CA GLY A 101 -7.71 -27.77 -12.80
C GLY A 101 -7.32 -26.31 -12.50
N THR A 102 -7.79 -25.33 -13.28
CA THR A 102 -7.58 -23.92 -12.95
C THR A 102 -8.48 -23.48 -11.80
N HIS A 103 -8.04 -22.43 -11.10
CA HIS A 103 -8.78 -21.88 -9.97
C HIS A 103 -9.42 -20.54 -10.32
N SER A 104 -10.65 -20.36 -9.85
CA SER A 104 -11.44 -19.14 -10.00
C SER A 104 -12.31 -18.91 -8.77
N TRP A 105 -13.16 -17.90 -8.82
CA TRP A 105 -14.15 -17.62 -7.76
C TRP A 105 -15.42 -17.02 -8.33
N ILE A 106 -16.52 -17.26 -7.65
CA ILE A 106 -17.83 -16.71 -7.98
C ILE A 106 -18.18 -15.71 -6.87
N PRO A 107 -18.37 -14.41 -7.18
CA PRO A 107 -18.76 -13.42 -6.20
C PRO A 107 -20.12 -13.75 -5.55
N THR A 108 -20.25 -13.46 -4.26
CA THR A 108 -21.53 -13.54 -3.56
C THR A 108 -22.49 -12.51 -4.12
N GLU A 109 -23.67 -12.95 -4.50
CA GLU A 109 -24.73 -12.08 -5.00
C GLU A 109 -25.39 -11.28 -3.87
N GLY A 110 -25.86 -10.07 -4.23
CA GLY A 110 -26.55 -9.19 -3.30
C GLY A 110 -25.66 -8.58 -2.22
N LYS A 111 -26.29 -8.04 -1.19
CA LYS A 111 -25.64 -7.33 -0.10
C LYS A 111 -25.02 -8.30 0.91
N ILE A 112 -23.79 -8.03 1.31
CA ILE A 112 -23.08 -8.82 2.33
C ILE A 112 -23.82 -8.75 3.67
N GLN A 113 -24.14 -9.93 4.21
CA GLN A 113 -24.85 -10.06 5.48
C GLN A 113 -23.86 -10.12 6.64
N PHE A 114 -24.06 -9.28 7.64
CA PHE A 114 -23.28 -9.23 8.87
C PHE A 114 -23.98 -10.01 9.99
N PRO A 115 -23.21 -10.53 10.99
CA PRO A 115 -23.80 -11.27 12.11
C PRO A 115 -24.81 -10.40 12.88
N GLU A 116 -26.05 -10.88 12.97
CA GLU A 116 -27.12 -10.18 13.67
C GLU A 116 -26.89 -10.16 15.18
N GLY A 117 -27.33 -9.07 15.83
CA GLY A 117 -27.24 -8.94 17.29
C GLY A 117 -25.84 -8.69 17.85
N ASN A 118 -24.78 -8.80 17.04
CA ASN A 118 -23.41 -8.58 17.49
C ASN A 118 -22.92 -7.15 17.17
N LYS A 119 -22.89 -6.29 18.21
CA LYS A 119 -22.45 -4.89 18.08
C LYS A 119 -20.98 -4.73 17.67
N GLN A 120 -20.15 -5.74 17.84
CA GLN A 120 -18.74 -5.73 17.44
C GLN A 120 -18.53 -6.25 16.00
N LYS A 121 -19.53 -6.85 15.39
CA LYS A 121 -19.47 -7.43 14.04
C LYS A 121 -20.39 -6.71 13.05
N THR A 122 -20.42 -5.39 13.08
CA THR A 122 -21.18 -4.55 12.15
C THR A 122 -20.35 -4.20 10.92
N TRP A 123 -21.00 -3.81 9.81
CA TRP A 123 -20.31 -3.39 8.60
C TRP A 123 -19.34 -2.22 8.86
N LYS A 124 -19.70 -1.26 9.75
CA LYS A 124 -18.81 -0.16 10.12
C LYS A 124 -17.56 -0.64 10.87
N LYS A 125 -17.68 -1.68 11.69
CA LYS A 125 -16.54 -2.29 12.39
C LYS A 125 -15.63 -3.04 11.42
N TYR A 126 -16.18 -3.75 10.46
CA TYR A 126 -15.41 -4.39 9.39
C TYR A 126 -14.58 -3.39 8.58
N VAL A 127 -15.20 -2.27 8.20
CA VAL A 127 -14.51 -1.22 7.43
C VAL A 127 -13.33 -0.61 8.19
N VAL A 128 -13.43 -0.45 9.52
CA VAL A 128 -12.36 0.12 10.37
C VAL A 128 -11.49 -0.94 11.03
N ASP A 129 -11.61 -2.19 10.64
CA ASP A 129 -10.69 -3.23 11.10
C ASP A 129 -9.31 -3.01 10.46
N ASN A 130 -8.24 -3.04 11.28
CA ASN A 130 -6.90 -2.82 10.79
C ASN A 130 -6.41 -4.05 10.01
N CYS A 131 -5.91 -3.82 8.82
CA CYS A 131 -5.25 -4.84 8.03
C CYS A 131 -3.93 -4.31 7.47
N MET A 132 -2.95 -5.21 7.36
CA MET A 132 -1.64 -4.88 6.81
C MET A 132 -1.14 -6.03 5.93
N GLU A 133 -0.71 -5.67 4.72
CA GLU A 133 0.00 -6.56 3.82
C GLU A 133 1.51 -6.37 4.01
N ILE A 134 2.20 -7.43 4.40
CA ILE A 134 3.66 -7.42 4.55
C ILE A 134 4.32 -7.77 3.22
N THR A 135 5.40 -7.07 2.85
CA THR A 135 6.05 -7.23 1.54
C THR A 135 5.04 -7.19 0.40
N CYS A 136 4.29 -6.08 0.35
CA CYS A 136 3.04 -6.03 -0.40
C CYS A 136 3.22 -6.05 -1.94
N GLY A 137 4.42 -5.91 -2.47
CA GLY A 137 4.61 -5.83 -3.92
C GLY A 137 3.75 -4.73 -4.53
N GLU A 138 2.93 -5.10 -5.51
CA GLU A 138 1.91 -4.23 -6.14
C GLU A 138 0.57 -4.23 -5.36
N ALA A 139 0.55 -4.74 -4.11
CA ALA A 139 -0.58 -4.85 -3.16
C ALA A 139 -1.76 -5.75 -3.62
N PRO A 140 -1.50 -6.98 -4.13
CA PRO A 140 -2.58 -7.83 -4.64
C PRO A 140 -3.53 -8.36 -3.56
N TYR A 141 -3.11 -8.41 -2.30
CA TYR A 141 -3.98 -8.76 -1.17
C TYR A 141 -4.86 -7.61 -0.70
N LEU A 142 -4.41 -6.36 -0.90
CA LEU A 142 -5.18 -5.18 -0.54
C LEU A 142 -6.16 -4.79 -1.64
N VAL A 143 -5.70 -4.76 -2.91
CA VAL A 143 -6.50 -4.37 -4.08
C VAL A 143 -6.18 -5.26 -5.27
N SER A 144 -7.19 -5.70 -5.98
CA SER A 144 -7.05 -6.64 -7.09
C SER A 144 -7.63 -6.09 -8.38
N ARG A 145 -7.02 -5.03 -8.91
CA ARG A 145 -7.44 -4.43 -10.19
C ARG A 145 -7.13 -5.31 -11.39
N TYR A 146 -6.10 -6.11 -11.28
CA TYR A 146 -5.65 -7.09 -12.26
C TYR A 146 -4.93 -8.24 -11.54
N ASP A 147 -4.83 -9.37 -12.20
CA ASP A 147 -4.00 -10.48 -11.73
C ASP A 147 -2.53 -10.16 -11.99
N THR A 148 -1.72 -10.13 -10.95
CA THR A 148 -0.31 -9.74 -10.99
C THR A 148 0.59 -10.74 -11.73
N THR A 149 0.10 -11.94 -11.99
CA THR A 149 0.85 -12.98 -12.73
C THR A 149 0.51 -13.02 -14.21
N THR A 150 -0.73 -12.66 -14.58
CA THR A 150 -1.21 -12.72 -15.97
C THR A 150 -1.45 -11.34 -16.57
N GLY A 151 -1.61 -10.29 -15.76
CA GLY A 151 -1.99 -8.95 -16.18
C GLY A 151 -3.47 -8.80 -16.57
N GLN A 152 -4.27 -9.83 -16.42
CA GLN A 152 -5.68 -9.78 -16.76
C GLN A 152 -6.44 -8.87 -15.80
N PRO A 153 -7.22 -7.90 -16.30
CA PRO A 153 -8.00 -7.02 -15.45
C PRO A 153 -9.11 -7.79 -14.74
N ILE A 154 -9.35 -7.41 -13.46
CA ILE A 154 -10.41 -7.98 -12.63
C ILE A 154 -11.53 -6.94 -12.50
N PRO A 155 -12.74 -7.22 -12.97
CA PRO A 155 -13.90 -6.33 -12.82
C PRO A 155 -14.17 -6.03 -11.33
N ILE A 156 -14.70 -4.84 -11.02
CA ILE A 156 -14.99 -4.42 -9.63
C ILE A 156 -15.82 -5.46 -8.86
N SER A 157 -16.82 -6.05 -9.51
CA SER A 157 -17.67 -7.08 -8.90
C SER A 157 -16.95 -8.38 -8.52
N HIS A 158 -15.77 -8.63 -9.10
CA HIS A 158 -14.95 -9.83 -8.90
C HIS A 158 -13.70 -9.56 -8.08
N ARG A 159 -13.46 -8.32 -7.65
CA ARG A 159 -12.27 -7.96 -6.88
C ARG A 159 -12.26 -8.64 -5.51
N ILE A 160 -11.07 -9.05 -5.08
CA ILE A 160 -10.87 -9.94 -3.94
C ILE A 160 -9.98 -9.33 -2.84
N GLY A 161 -9.37 -8.17 -3.09
CA GLY A 161 -8.51 -7.52 -2.11
C GLY A 161 -9.28 -7.11 -0.85
N ILE A 162 -8.62 -7.08 0.31
CA ILE A 162 -9.26 -6.70 1.58
C ILE A 162 -9.85 -5.28 1.52
N LEU A 163 -9.13 -4.34 0.91
CA LEU A 163 -9.65 -2.98 0.73
C LEU A 163 -10.81 -2.97 -0.29
N ASP A 164 -10.73 -3.78 -1.36
CA ASP A 164 -11.85 -3.95 -2.30
C ASP A 164 -13.12 -4.42 -1.57
N ARG A 165 -12.99 -5.40 -0.65
CA ARG A 165 -14.11 -5.89 0.17
C ARG A 165 -14.68 -4.80 1.09
N LYS A 166 -13.82 -4.01 1.73
CA LYS A 166 -14.26 -2.84 2.52
C LYS A 166 -15.01 -1.83 1.66
N MET A 167 -14.50 -1.53 0.47
CA MET A 167 -15.15 -0.59 -0.46
C MET A 167 -16.46 -1.12 -1.00
N ARG A 168 -16.56 -2.43 -1.31
CA ARG A 168 -17.82 -3.09 -1.65
C ARG A 168 -18.85 -2.93 -0.52
N VAL A 169 -18.47 -3.23 0.70
CA VAL A 169 -19.34 -3.06 1.88
C VAL A 169 -19.82 -1.61 2.04
N ILE A 170 -18.94 -0.63 1.79
CA ILE A 170 -19.32 0.78 1.80
C ILE A 170 -20.36 1.05 0.71
N ASN A 171 -20.10 0.64 -0.55
CA ASN A 171 -21.01 0.85 -1.66
C ASN A 171 -22.40 0.23 -1.42
N GLU A 172 -22.45 -0.90 -0.72
CA GLU A 172 -23.70 -1.59 -0.36
C GLU A 172 -24.49 -0.93 0.79
N ASN A 173 -23.85 -0.08 1.62
CA ASN A 173 -24.45 0.40 2.87
C ASN A 173 -24.61 1.92 2.97
N VAL A 174 -24.02 2.71 2.08
CA VAL A 174 -24.15 4.17 2.09
C VAL A 174 -24.98 4.67 0.91
N GLU A 175 -25.67 5.79 1.11
CA GLU A 175 -26.52 6.37 0.05
C GLU A 175 -25.99 7.73 -0.44
N THR A 176 -25.28 8.46 0.38
CA THR A 176 -24.81 9.80 0.06
C THR A 176 -23.30 9.87 -0.18
N GLU A 177 -22.87 10.80 -1.05
CA GLU A 177 -21.43 11.04 -1.26
C GLU A 177 -20.70 11.39 0.05
N LYS A 178 -21.35 12.16 0.93
CA LYS A 178 -20.75 12.55 2.20
C LYS A 178 -20.43 11.32 3.05
N GLU A 179 -21.39 10.41 3.24
CA GLU A 179 -21.19 9.17 3.97
C GLU A 179 -20.15 8.29 3.31
N TRP A 180 -20.18 8.21 1.97
CA TRP A 180 -19.19 7.46 1.21
C TRP A 180 -17.78 7.97 1.47
N TYR A 181 -17.56 9.29 1.38
CA TYR A 181 -16.25 9.88 1.65
C TYR A 181 -15.80 9.64 3.09
N ASP A 182 -16.69 9.78 4.07
CA ASP A 182 -16.39 9.57 5.48
C ASP A 182 -16.00 8.10 5.77
N MET A 183 -16.66 7.16 5.11
CA MET A 183 -16.37 5.72 5.30
C MET A 183 -15.17 5.25 4.47
N ALA A 184 -15.00 5.74 3.24
CA ALA A 184 -13.82 5.46 2.42
C ALA A 184 -12.54 5.98 3.09
N GLU A 185 -12.55 7.20 3.65
CA GLU A 185 -11.44 7.72 4.45
C GLU A 185 -11.05 6.75 5.57
N LYS A 186 -12.04 6.22 6.30
CA LYS A 186 -11.79 5.26 7.38
C LYS A 186 -11.22 3.95 6.85
N ALA A 187 -11.78 3.39 5.76
CA ALA A 187 -11.27 2.17 5.15
C ALA A 187 -9.79 2.30 4.76
N PHE A 188 -9.43 3.39 4.08
CA PHE A 188 -8.06 3.64 3.65
C PHE A 188 -7.11 3.88 4.83
N LYS A 189 -7.55 4.60 5.87
CA LYS A 189 -6.75 4.84 7.09
C LYS A 189 -6.51 3.60 7.94
N HIS A 190 -7.30 2.53 7.75
CA HIS A 190 -7.16 1.26 8.44
C HIS A 190 -6.65 0.14 7.52
N THR A 191 -5.97 0.51 6.43
CA THR A 191 -5.36 -0.41 5.48
C THR A 191 -3.91 0.00 5.26
N TYR A 192 -2.98 -0.91 5.59
CA TYR A 192 -1.55 -0.66 5.65
C TYR A 192 -0.79 -1.64 4.77
N GLY A 193 0.42 -1.28 4.37
CA GLY A 193 1.33 -2.15 3.67
C GLY A 193 2.75 -1.63 3.67
N TYR A 194 3.74 -2.52 3.55
CA TYR A 194 5.10 -2.10 3.31
C TYR A 194 5.76 -2.99 2.24
N GLU A 195 6.72 -2.41 1.55
CA GLU A 195 7.43 -3.05 0.47
C GLU A 195 8.91 -2.65 0.50
N TRP A 196 9.76 -3.59 0.07
CA TRP A 196 11.19 -3.32 -0.09
C TRP A 196 11.46 -2.47 -1.34
N GLN A 197 10.86 -2.86 -2.48
CA GLN A 197 11.11 -2.23 -3.77
C GLN A 197 10.25 -0.98 -3.95
N GLY A 198 10.90 0.15 -4.22
CA GLY A 198 10.22 1.44 -4.36
C GLY A 198 9.30 1.53 -5.57
N ASP A 199 9.63 0.87 -6.68
CA ASP A 199 8.80 0.82 -7.88
C ASP A 199 7.50 0.03 -7.63
N ASN A 200 7.58 -1.13 -6.99
CA ASN A 200 6.40 -1.90 -6.60
C ASN A 200 5.51 -1.11 -5.64
N LEU A 201 6.12 -0.45 -4.65
CA LEU A 201 5.38 0.41 -3.72
C LEU A 201 4.65 1.55 -4.42
N LEU A 202 5.25 2.14 -5.45
CA LEU A 202 4.59 3.19 -6.24
C LEU A 202 3.40 2.64 -7.01
N LEU A 203 3.55 1.45 -7.63
CA LEU A 203 2.43 0.76 -8.30
C LEU A 203 1.32 0.38 -7.33
N ALA A 204 1.66 -0.11 -6.13
CA ALA A 204 0.71 -0.38 -5.06
C ALA A 204 -0.09 0.87 -4.69
N ARG A 205 0.57 2.01 -4.50
CA ARG A 205 -0.08 3.29 -4.21
C ARG A 205 -0.99 3.77 -5.33
N GLU A 206 -0.55 3.62 -6.57
CA GLU A 206 -1.36 3.92 -7.74
C GLU A 206 -2.59 3.02 -7.81
N ALA A 207 -2.43 1.72 -7.59
CA ALA A 207 -3.53 0.76 -7.57
C ALA A 207 -4.58 1.11 -6.51
N LEU A 208 -4.17 1.46 -5.29
CA LEU A 208 -5.08 1.92 -4.25
C LEU A 208 -5.80 3.22 -4.63
N LEU A 209 -5.09 4.18 -5.24
CA LEU A 209 -5.70 5.45 -5.64
C LEU A 209 -6.75 5.27 -6.74
N TYR A 210 -6.45 4.43 -7.74
CA TYR A 210 -7.45 4.11 -8.76
C TYR A 210 -8.62 3.32 -8.18
N THR A 211 -8.39 2.41 -7.25
CA THR A 211 -9.45 1.69 -6.53
C THR A 211 -10.42 2.66 -5.84
N TYR A 212 -9.91 3.71 -5.17
CA TYR A 212 -10.74 4.76 -4.58
C TYR A 212 -11.64 5.45 -5.62
N ILE A 213 -11.07 5.82 -6.76
CA ILE A 213 -11.81 6.49 -7.84
C ILE A 213 -12.87 5.55 -8.46
N GLU A 214 -12.48 4.32 -8.75
CA GLU A 214 -13.32 3.32 -9.42
C GLU A 214 -14.53 2.92 -8.56
N TYR A 215 -14.35 2.71 -7.24
CA TYR A 215 -15.48 2.41 -6.34
C TYR A 215 -16.43 3.60 -6.17
N PHE A 216 -15.93 4.84 -6.17
CA PHE A 216 -16.79 6.01 -6.23
C PHE A 216 -17.61 6.05 -7.53
N MET A 217 -16.95 5.83 -8.66
CA MET A 217 -17.63 5.81 -9.96
C MET A 217 -18.67 4.69 -10.03
N ASP A 218 -18.36 3.51 -9.50
CA ASP A 218 -19.26 2.36 -9.44
C ASP A 218 -20.51 2.65 -8.62
N LYS A 219 -20.37 3.37 -7.50
CA LYS A 219 -21.50 3.74 -6.63
C LYS A 219 -22.39 4.82 -7.24
N PHE A 220 -21.82 5.85 -7.87
CA PHE A 220 -22.52 7.09 -8.18
C PHE A 220 -22.83 7.31 -9.66
N ASN A 221 -22.40 6.41 -10.56
CA ASN A 221 -22.79 6.43 -11.96
C ASN A 221 -23.69 5.24 -12.29
N PRO A 222 -24.84 5.45 -12.93
CA PRO A 222 -25.66 4.35 -13.42
C PRO A 222 -24.92 3.58 -14.51
N LYS A 223 -25.31 2.31 -14.69
CA LYS A 223 -24.77 1.44 -15.73
C LYS A 223 -25.87 1.00 -16.69
N ASP A 224 -25.51 0.80 -17.94
CA ASP A 224 -26.37 0.17 -18.93
C ASP A 224 -26.39 -1.37 -18.76
N ALA A 225 -27.17 -2.05 -19.63
CA ALA A 225 -27.30 -3.51 -19.60
C ALA A 225 -25.96 -4.25 -19.85
N ASP A 226 -25.03 -3.61 -20.54
CA ASP A 226 -23.70 -4.14 -20.85
C ASP A 226 -22.66 -3.81 -19.75
N GLY A 227 -23.09 -3.09 -18.70
CA GLY A 227 -22.24 -2.71 -17.56
C GLY A 227 -21.39 -1.47 -17.79
N ASN A 228 -21.57 -0.72 -18.88
CA ASN A 228 -20.86 0.53 -19.13
C ASN A 228 -21.51 1.68 -18.33
N TYR A 229 -20.69 2.60 -17.85
CA TYR A 229 -21.20 3.78 -17.16
C TYR A 229 -21.97 4.71 -18.12
N ILE A 230 -23.17 5.09 -17.71
CA ILE A 230 -24.01 6.07 -18.41
C ILE A 230 -23.54 7.46 -18.01
N LYS A 231 -23.21 8.27 -19.00
CA LYS A 231 -22.84 9.69 -18.81
C LYS A 231 -24.09 10.54 -18.57
N ASP A 232 -23.89 11.67 -17.86
CA ASP A 232 -24.94 12.67 -17.67
C ASP A 232 -25.28 13.42 -18.98
N ALA A 233 -26.23 14.37 -18.91
CA ALA A 233 -26.69 15.14 -20.07
C ALA A 233 -25.57 15.98 -20.72
N ASP A 234 -24.53 16.31 -19.98
CA ASP A 234 -23.35 17.06 -20.46
C ASP A 234 -22.21 16.14 -20.96
N GLY A 235 -22.44 14.82 -20.97
CA GLY A 235 -21.47 13.82 -21.43
C GLY A 235 -20.40 13.47 -20.41
N ASN A 236 -20.57 13.82 -19.13
CA ASN A 236 -19.62 13.59 -18.06
C ASN A 236 -19.98 12.37 -17.20
N LEU A 237 -18.95 11.79 -16.56
CA LEU A 237 -19.12 10.84 -15.45
C LEU A 237 -18.85 11.56 -14.12
N ARG A 238 -19.55 11.14 -13.09
CA ARG A 238 -19.28 11.58 -11.71
C ARG A 238 -17.97 10.96 -11.25
N VAL A 239 -17.03 11.79 -10.83
CA VAL A 239 -15.73 11.39 -10.30
C VAL A 239 -15.46 12.13 -8.98
N PRO A 240 -14.63 11.60 -8.07
CA PRO A 240 -14.26 12.33 -6.87
C PRO A 240 -13.61 13.69 -7.24
N THR A 241 -13.89 14.72 -6.44
CA THR A 241 -13.23 16.01 -6.67
C THR A 241 -11.72 15.92 -6.47
N ARG A 242 -10.96 16.81 -7.14
CA ARG A 242 -9.50 16.87 -7.02
C ARG A 242 -9.02 16.87 -5.57
N ASN A 243 -9.66 17.61 -4.68
CA ASN A 243 -9.28 17.68 -3.26
C ASN A 243 -9.49 16.33 -2.55
N LYS A 244 -10.54 15.59 -2.90
CA LYS A 244 -10.80 14.25 -2.35
C LYS A 244 -9.76 13.24 -2.82
N ILE A 245 -9.37 13.30 -4.10
CA ILE A 245 -8.29 12.47 -4.66
C ILE A 245 -6.95 12.78 -3.97
N ILE A 246 -6.61 14.06 -3.77
CA ILE A 246 -5.39 14.47 -3.06
C ILE A 246 -5.39 13.96 -1.60
N ASN A 247 -6.54 14.01 -0.92
CA ASN A 247 -6.62 13.49 0.43
C ASN A 247 -6.45 11.97 0.46
N ALA A 248 -7.06 11.23 -0.46
CA ALA A 248 -6.86 9.79 -0.60
C ALA A 248 -5.38 9.46 -0.86
N ALA A 249 -4.71 10.16 -1.77
CA ALA A 249 -3.28 10.01 -2.02
C ALA A 249 -2.43 10.26 -0.75
N ARG A 250 -2.81 11.22 0.10
CA ARG A 250 -2.15 11.48 1.38
C ARG A 250 -2.32 10.32 2.37
N TRP A 251 -3.52 9.75 2.51
CA TRP A 251 -3.74 8.58 3.38
C TRP A 251 -2.92 7.39 2.89
N ILE A 252 -2.98 7.11 1.59
CA ILE A 252 -2.22 6.02 0.96
C ILE A 252 -0.71 6.21 1.18
N SER A 253 -0.18 7.42 0.99
CA SER A 253 1.26 7.67 1.14
C SER A 253 1.77 7.49 2.57
N TRP A 254 0.91 7.64 3.59
CA TRP A 254 1.25 7.38 4.97
C TRP A 254 1.11 5.92 5.36
N ASN A 255 0.20 5.19 4.72
CA ASN A 255 -0.15 3.83 5.08
C ASN A 255 0.59 2.76 4.27
N LEU A 256 1.14 3.13 3.11
CA LEU A 256 2.04 2.28 2.34
C LEU A 256 3.43 2.90 2.37
N TRP A 257 4.43 2.20 2.92
CA TRP A 257 5.77 2.75 3.09
C TRP A 257 6.86 1.75 2.67
N GLN A 258 8.05 2.29 2.33
CA GLN A 258 9.19 1.47 1.98
C GLN A 258 9.93 1.05 3.24
N MET A 259 10.20 -0.25 3.39
CA MET A 259 10.86 -0.79 4.58
C MET A 259 11.53 -2.14 4.31
N ASP A 260 12.71 -2.32 4.87
CA ASP A 260 13.27 -3.63 5.17
C ASP A 260 12.52 -4.21 6.37
N GLY A 261 11.72 -5.26 6.14
CA GLY A 261 10.85 -5.83 7.17
C GLY A 261 11.60 -6.45 8.37
N ILE A 262 12.88 -6.80 8.19
CA ILE A 262 13.72 -7.37 9.25
C ILE A 262 14.39 -6.25 10.06
N LYS A 263 14.98 -5.27 9.37
CA LYS A 263 15.72 -4.17 10.01
C LYS A 263 14.81 -3.03 10.48
N MET A 264 13.59 -2.94 9.95
CA MET A 264 12.60 -1.87 10.21
C MET A 264 13.13 -0.46 9.90
N VAL A 265 13.97 -0.37 8.91
CA VAL A 265 14.50 0.88 8.32
C VAL A 265 14.28 0.84 6.81
N VAL A 266 14.47 2.00 6.17
CA VAL A 266 14.44 2.04 4.70
C VAL A 266 15.57 1.16 4.14
N PRO A 267 15.31 0.34 3.09
CA PRO A 267 16.32 -0.50 2.49
C PRO A 267 17.62 0.24 2.19
N ASP A 268 18.74 -0.41 2.43
CA ASP A 268 20.11 0.07 2.20
C ASP A 268 20.50 1.39 2.90
N SER A 269 19.59 1.99 3.68
CA SER A 269 19.84 3.26 4.35
C SER A 269 20.91 3.18 5.45
N CYS A 270 21.17 2.00 6.02
CA CYS A 270 22.26 1.81 6.98
C CYS A 270 23.65 2.09 6.38
N ASP A 271 23.80 1.85 5.07
CA ASP A 271 25.04 2.07 4.34
C ASP A 271 25.22 3.51 3.84
N LYS A 272 24.22 4.35 4.03
CA LYS A 272 24.18 5.75 3.60
C LYS A 272 24.23 6.75 4.78
N VAL A 273 24.71 6.32 5.94
CA VAL A 273 24.87 7.19 7.11
C VAL A 273 26.30 7.73 7.15
N TYR A 274 26.43 9.03 7.25
CA TYR A 274 27.70 9.74 7.31
C TYR A 274 27.76 10.60 8.57
N GLU A 275 28.94 10.69 9.16
CA GLU A 275 29.24 11.61 10.28
C GLU A 275 30.25 12.63 9.79
N THR A 276 30.01 13.91 10.09
CA THR A 276 30.94 14.99 9.83
C THR A 276 31.61 15.38 11.14
N ASP A 277 32.93 15.37 11.18
CA ASP A 277 33.68 15.76 12.36
C ASP A 277 33.73 17.28 12.53
N LEU A 278 34.41 17.73 13.60
CA LEU A 278 34.58 19.16 13.93
C LEU A 278 35.44 19.93 12.90
N PHE A 279 36.16 19.23 12.05
CA PHE A 279 37.01 19.80 11.00
C PHE A 279 36.34 19.80 9.63
N GLY A 280 35.09 19.27 9.54
CA GLY A 280 34.34 19.19 8.31
C GLY A 280 34.63 17.94 7.46
N GLU A 281 35.44 17.02 7.96
CA GLU A 281 35.64 15.72 7.28
C GLU A 281 34.39 14.81 7.45
N THR A 282 33.93 14.29 6.33
CA THR A 282 32.76 13.41 6.31
C THR A 282 33.20 11.96 6.12
N THR A 283 32.91 11.12 7.09
CA THR A 283 33.22 9.67 7.05
C THR A 283 31.94 8.84 7.08
N LYS A 284 31.97 7.71 6.35
CA LYS A 284 30.86 6.73 6.35
C LYS A 284 30.81 6.01 7.69
N LYS A 285 29.66 6.08 8.36
CA LYS A 285 29.43 5.37 9.61
C LYS A 285 29.00 3.93 9.34
N GLN A 286 29.70 2.97 9.91
CA GLN A 286 29.29 1.57 9.84
C GLN A 286 28.17 1.29 10.84
N CYS A 287 27.12 0.58 10.39
CA CYS A 287 26.00 0.20 11.24
C CYS A 287 26.39 -0.98 12.17
N PRO A 288 26.46 -0.80 13.49
CA PRO A 288 26.85 -1.88 14.40
C PRO A 288 25.93 -3.09 14.34
N ALA A 289 24.62 -2.87 14.17
CA ALA A 289 23.65 -3.95 14.06
C ALA A 289 23.82 -4.76 12.77
N CYS A 290 24.14 -4.11 11.64
CA CYS A 290 24.45 -4.83 10.39
C CYS A 290 25.69 -5.69 10.53
N ILE A 291 26.75 -5.19 11.20
CA ILE A 291 28.00 -5.95 11.42
C ILE A 291 27.74 -7.20 12.26
N LYS A 292 26.90 -7.09 13.28
CA LYS A 292 26.59 -8.19 14.20
C LYS A 292 25.47 -9.10 13.72
N GLY A 293 24.75 -8.76 12.63
CA GLY A 293 23.58 -9.48 12.18
C GLY A 293 22.37 -9.36 13.12
N GLU A 294 22.32 -8.28 13.92
CA GLU A 294 21.22 -8.01 14.84
C GLU A 294 20.01 -7.43 14.09
N THR A 295 18.79 -7.74 14.54
CA THR A 295 17.55 -7.16 14.00
C THR A 295 17.25 -5.78 14.57
N ASN A 296 17.93 -5.42 15.65
CA ASN A 296 17.71 -4.20 16.44
C ASN A 296 18.92 -3.27 16.40
N GLY A 297 18.70 -1.96 16.61
CA GLY A 297 19.80 -0.99 16.73
C GLY A 297 20.35 -0.46 15.41
N HIS A 298 19.64 -0.68 14.29
CA HIS A 298 20.02 -0.14 12.99
C HIS A 298 20.04 1.40 12.99
N ILE A 299 21.05 1.98 12.33
CA ILE A 299 21.24 3.43 12.24
C ILE A 299 20.63 4.05 10.97
N GLY A 300 20.09 3.22 10.07
CA GLY A 300 19.46 3.68 8.84
C GLY A 300 18.21 4.54 9.08
N VAL A 301 17.62 5.01 7.98
CA VAL A 301 16.43 5.87 8.02
C VAL A 301 15.25 5.10 8.60
N LYS A 302 14.72 5.62 9.70
CA LYS A 302 13.61 4.99 10.42
C LYS A 302 12.29 5.15 9.67
N CYS A 303 11.47 4.09 9.65
CA CYS A 303 10.15 4.13 9.05
C CYS A 303 9.16 4.78 10.00
N ILE A 304 8.62 5.92 9.58
CA ILE A 304 7.60 6.67 10.31
C ILE A 304 6.26 6.44 9.62
N ILE A 305 5.32 5.90 10.37
CA ILE A 305 3.95 5.68 9.95
C ILE A 305 3.00 6.62 10.67
N ARG A 306 1.73 6.59 10.31
CA ARG A 306 0.71 7.37 11.00
C ARG A 306 -0.31 6.45 11.67
N ASP A 307 -0.45 6.59 12.97
CA ASP A 307 -1.60 6.04 13.70
C ASP A 307 -2.71 7.09 13.73
N TRP A 308 -3.73 6.86 12.90
CA TRP A 308 -4.84 7.78 12.74
C TRP A 308 -5.78 7.85 13.95
N ASN A 309 -5.68 6.88 14.88
CA ASN A 309 -6.50 6.82 16.09
C ASN A 309 -5.91 7.64 17.25
N LEU A 310 -4.64 8.00 17.17
CA LEU A 310 -4.00 8.79 18.21
C LEU A 310 -4.61 10.19 18.29
N LYS A 311 -5.10 10.52 19.48
CA LYS A 311 -5.63 11.84 19.80
C LYS A 311 -4.52 12.77 20.22
N LYS A 312 -4.70 14.06 19.97
CA LYS A 312 -3.79 15.10 20.47
C LYS A 312 -3.66 15.00 22.00
N PRO A 313 -2.45 14.81 22.56
CA PRO A 313 -2.24 14.86 24.00
C PRO A 313 -2.67 16.24 24.58
N LYS A 314 -3.19 16.25 25.81
CA LYS A 314 -3.70 17.48 26.42
C LYS A 314 -2.62 18.55 26.64
N ASP A 315 -1.44 18.10 26.91
CA ASP A 315 -0.22 18.90 27.23
C ASP A 315 0.70 19.08 26.01
N TRP A 316 0.29 18.59 24.83
CA TRP A 316 1.09 18.70 23.63
C TRP A 316 1.26 20.17 23.20
N GLN A 317 2.51 20.56 22.98
CA GLN A 317 2.87 21.85 22.41
C GLN A 317 3.69 21.62 21.12
N PRO A 318 3.53 22.47 20.10
CA PRO A 318 4.32 22.34 18.88
C PRO A 318 5.79 22.70 19.16
N SER A 319 6.68 21.92 18.57
CA SER A 319 8.09 22.29 18.52
C SER A 319 8.29 23.51 17.59
N PRO A 320 9.39 24.29 17.77
CA PRO A 320 9.68 25.41 16.88
C PRO A 320 9.68 24.97 15.40
N GLY A 321 8.86 25.63 14.59
CA GLY A 321 8.71 25.31 13.15
C GLY A 321 7.74 24.14 12.83
N GLU A 322 7.17 23.49 13.83
CA GLU A 322 6.21 22.41 13.61
C GLU A 322 4.81 22.94 13.34
N ASP A 323 4.19 22.53 12.23
CA ASP A 323 2.80 22.86 11.91
C ASP A 323 1.82 21.91 12.65
N PRO A 324 1.02 22.44 13.60
CA PRO A 324 0.01 21.64 14.31
C PRO A 324 -1.02 20.99 13.38
N LYS A 325 -1.28 21.59 12.21
CA LYS A 325 -2.21 21.05 11.22
C LYS A 325 -1.70 19.75 10.59
N SER A 326 -0.38 19.52 10.63
CA SER A 326 0.23 18.26 10.17
C SER A 326 -0.05 17.09 11.10
N GLN A 327 -0.66 17.31 12.27
CA GLN A 327 -0.98 16.31 13.30
C GLN A 327 0.24 15.46 13.68
N PRO A 328 1.33 16.07 14.15
CA PRO A 328 2.59 15.38 14.39
C PRO A 328 2.50 14.29 15.46
N TRP A 329 1.56 14.42 16.43
CA TRP A 329 1.30 13.38 17.45
C TRP A 329 0.81 12.04 16.88
N GLN A 330 0.36 11.99 15.63
CA GLN A 330 -0.04 10.75 14.95
C GLN A 330 1.14 10.04 14.27
N LYS A 331 2.28 10.70 14.17
CA LYS A 331 3.49 10.12 13.57
C LYS A 331 4.22 9.28 14.60
N ILE A 332 4.33 7.99 14.32
CA ILE A 332 5.04 7.05 15.20
C ILE A 332 6.11 6.29 14.41
N GLU A 333 7.21 5.95 15.06
CA GLU A 333 8.17 5.03 14.49
C GLU A 333 7.55 3.63 14.46
N PHE A 334 7.53 2.98 13.29
CA PHE A 334 6.92 1.65 13.13
C PHE A 334 7.42 0.65 14.17
N ARG A 335 8.71 0.68 14.45
CA ARG A 335 9.34 -0.17 15.45
C ARG A 335 8.78 0.00 16.87
N SER A 336 8.24 1.17 17.21
CA SER A 336 7.67 1.40 18.54
C SER A 336 6.46 0.52 18.85
N LEU A 337 5.78 0.00 17.81
CA LEU A 337 4.66 -0.92 17.95
C LEU A 337 5.05 -2.26 18.61
N PHE A 338 6.32 -2.67 18.46
CA PHE A 338 6.82 -3.92 19.03
C PHE A 338 7.35 -3.77 20.46
N ARG A 339 7.65 -2.55 20.90
CA ARG A 339 8.17 -2.30 22.27
C ARG A 339 7.06 -2.24 23.32
N SER A 340 5.83 -1.92 22.93
CA SER A 340 4.69 -1.89 23.86
C SER A 340 4.29 -3.27 24.35
N ASN A 341 4.43 -4.31 23.51
CA ASN A 341 4.08 -5.67 23.88
C ASN A 341 5.10 -6.36 24.82
N GLN A 342 6.34 -5.86 24.91
CA GLN A 342 7.32 -6.42 25.85
C GLN A 342 7.13 -5.93 27.29
N LYS A 343 6.45 -4.80 27.51
CA LYS A 343 6.15 -4.31 28.87
C LYS A 343 4.94 -4.99 29.51
N GLU A 344 3.98 -5.47 28.69
CA GLU A 344 2.81 -6.20 29.19
C GLU A 344 3.14 -7.63 29.62
N THR A 345 4.19 -8.25 29.03
CA THR A 345 4.62 -9.62 29.42
C THR A 345 5.54 -9.65 30.64
N GLU A 346 6.18 -8.53 31.03
CA GLU A 346 6.99 -8.45 32.23
C GLU A 346 6.15 -8.14 33.50
N ASP A 347 4.95 -7.54 33.33
CA ASP A 347 4.05 -7.24 34.46
C ASP A 347 3.12 -8.42 34.80
N ASP A 348 3.02 -9.46 33.95
CA ASP A 348 2.21 -10.68 34.22
C ASP A 348 3.01 -11.83 34.87
N GLU A 349 4.30 -11.66 35.15
CA GLU A 349 5.17 -12.66 35.81
C GLU A 349 5.59 -12.26 37.26
N ILE A 350 4.86 -11.35 37.94
CA ILE A 350 5.12 -11.03 39.35
C ILE A 350 3.93 -11.44 40.24
#